data_5a608f905ccaed281f4eb50873113c97
#
_entry.id   5a608f905ccaed281f4eb50873113c97
#
_cell.length_a   1.000
_cell.length_b   1.000
_cell.length_c   1.000
_cell.angle_alpha   90.00
_cell.angle_beta   90.00
_cell.angle_gamma   90.00
#
_symmetry.space_group_name_H-M   'P 1'
#
loop_
_entity.id
_entity.type
_entity.pdbx_description
1 polymer ?
#
loop_
_entity_poly.entity_id
_entity_poly.type
_entity_poly.pdbx_seq_one_letter_code
_entity_poly.pdbx_strand_id
1 'polypeptide(L)'
;MFSILKRIMLTTVIAVGFIIGSMTVTAQADMPPTIAESACMIDVDTGKVLYQVYPTKWVHPASTTKIVTLITALDQYKDKLDQPLQISWEAANTEPSCLGIAPGDPISIREALRGMMVVSGNDAAVAVAQTLGGSVAGYAEKMNQEAVKMGATHTNFVNPNGLTAAHHHTTAIDMAKMAAYGMKNFPEFRYIVGLKSYDVKYMDGREPKHVTTTNHFLTSGYPGANGVKTGFTNAAGECLVASATRDGHTLVLVL
;
A
#
# COMPACT_ATOMS: atom_id res chain seq x y z
N MET A 1 84.50 25.68 39.35
CA MET A 1 84.89 24.54 40.16
C MET A 1 83.59 23.78 40.43
N PHE A 2 83.43 22.66 39.83
CA PHE A 2 82.43 21.61 39.86
C PHE A 2 80.91 21.98 39.88
N SER A 3 80.37 22.04 38.69
CA SER A 3 78.95 22.01 38.39
C SER A 3 78.45 20.56 38.42
N ILE A 4 77.39 20.33 39.13
CA ILE A 4 76.66 19.05 39.07
C ILE A 4 75.47 19.23 38.13
N LEU A 5 75.60 18.67 36.89
CA LEU A 5 74.51 18.56 35.91
C LEU A 5 73.54 17.48 36.42
N LYS A 6 72.37 17.86 36.89
CA LYS A 6 71.26 16.94 37.09
C LYS A 6 70.60 16.67 35.74
N ARG A 7 70.75 15.47 35.22
CA ARG A 7 69.97 14.93 34.12
C ARG A 7 68.53 14.74 34.56
N ILE A 8 67.62 15.53 34.00
CA ILE A 8 66.19 15.26 34.09
C ILE A 8 65.87 14.34 32.93
N MET A 9 65.59 13.09 33.21
CA MET A 9 65.08 12.11 32.27
C MET A 9 63.58 12.31 32.16
N LEU A 10 63.15 12.98 31.07
CA LEU A 10 61.76 13.18 30.76
C LEU A 10 61.24 11.90 30.08
N THR A 11 60.60 11.05 30.87
CA THR A 11 59.87 9.86 30.36
C THR A 11 58.57 10.30 29.75
N THR A 12 58.55 10.40 28.40
CA THR A 12 57.33 10.62 27.63
C THR A 12 56.56 9.32 27.59
N VAL A 13 55.51 9.22 28.41
CA VAL A 13 54.55 8.13 28.32
C VAL A 13 53.63 8.41 27.12
N ILE A 14 53.90 7.74 26.01
CA ILE A 14 52.98 7.72 24.85
C ILE A 14 51.79 6.83 25.27
N ALA A 15 50.71 7.46 25.66
CA ALA A 15 49.42 6.80 25.79
C ALA A 15 48.86 6.52 24.41
N VAL A 16 49.11 5.34 23.86
CA VAL A 16 48.42 4.85 22.69
C VAL A 16 46.99 4.51 23.11
N GLY A 17 46.09 5.47 22.92
CA GLY A 17 44.66 5.24 23.08
C GLY A 17 44.18 4.28 21.99
N PHE A 18 43.97 3.02 22.34
CA PHE A 18 43.19 2.10 21.50
C PHE A 18 41.75 2.60 21.49
N ILE A 19 41.38 3.37 20.43
CA ILE A 19 39.99 3.60 20.10
C ILE A 19 39.48 2.27 19.53
N ILE A 20 38.94 1.42 20.41
CA ILE A 20 38.12 0.29 19.99
C ILE A 20 36.83 0.92 19.47
N GLY A 21 36.82 1.31 18.19
CA GLY A 21 35.59 1.60 17.48
C GLY A 21 34.74 0.35 17.52
N SER A 22 33.65 0.39 18.31
CA SER A 22 32.62 -0.62 18.27
C SER A 22 32.05 -0.61 16.87
N MET A 23 32.64 -1.40 15.96
CA MET A 23 31.96 -1.77 14.72
C MET A 23 30.75 -2.57 15.16
N THR A 24 29.60 -1.90 15.26
CA THR A 24 28.33 -2.60 15.25
C THR A 24 28.23 -3.25 13.87
N VAL A 25 28.66 -4.52 13.80
CA VAL A 25 28.29 -5.39 12.69
C VAL A 25 26.78 -5.56 12.84
N THR A 26 26.02 -4.72 12.13
CA THR A 26 24.62 -5.02 11.90
C THR A 26 24.61 -6.31 11.09
N ALA A 27 24.34 -7.43 11.78
CA ALA A 27 24.05 -8.67 11.09
C ALA A 27 22.84 -8.37 10.19
N GLN A 28 23.10 -8.16 8.91
CA GLN A 28 22.08 -8.10 7.90
C GLN A 28 21.61 -9.55 7.78
N ALA A 29 20.47 -9.86 8.42
CA ALA A 29 19.86 -11.15 8.27
C ALA A 29 19.68 -11.38 6.76
N ASP A 30 20.19 -12.50 6.26
CA ASP A 30 19.97 -12.91 4.88
C ASP A 30 18.46 -13.01 4.68
N MET A 31 17.92 -12.07 3.91
CA MET A 31 16.50 -12.06 3.61
C MET A 31 16.16 -13.25 2.73
N PRO A 32 15.05 -13.95 2.99
CA PRO A 32 14.70 -15.13 2.21
C PRO A 32 14.57 -14.78 0.73
N PRO A 33 15.04 -15.66 -0.17
CA PRO A 33 14.87 -15.44 -1.59
C PRO A 33 13.38 -15.38 -1.94
N THR A 34 13.02 -14.51 -2.88
CA THR A 34 11.67 -14.43 -3.44
C THR A 34 11.69 -14.85 -4.91
N ILE A 35 10.59 -15.43 -5.38
CA ILE A 35 10.33 -15.69 -6.80
C ILE A 35 9.66 -14.49 -7.48
N ALA A 36 9.30 -13.45 -6.72
CA ALA A 36 8.70 -12.25 -7.28
C ALA A 36 9.68 -11.51 -8.19
N GLU A 37 9.21 -11.06 -9.34
CA GLU A 37 9.99 -10.26 -10.29
C GLU A 37 10.44 -8.90 -9.72
N SER A 38 9.66 -8.37 -8.80
CA SER A 38 9.90 -7.09 -8.14
C SER A 38 9.33 -7.14 -6.73
N ALA A 39 10.09 -6.64 -5.74
CA ALA A 39 9.65 -6.62 -4.36
C ALA A 39 10.17 -5.38 -3.63
N CYS A 40 9.39 -4.92 -2.66
CA CYS A 40 9.81 -3.86 -1.74
C CYS A 40 9.12 -4.02 -0.38
N MET A 41 9.90 -3.96 0.71
CA MET A 41 9.37 -3.90 2.07
C MET A 41 9.75 -2.58 2.73
N ILE A 42 8.77 -1.91 3.30
CA ILE A 42 8.92 -0.63 3.99
C ILE A 42 8.39 -0.74 5.41
N ASP A 43 9.13 -0.17 6.36
CA ASP A 43 8.63 0.18 7.68
C ASP A 43 7.73 1.41 7.57
N VAL A 44 6.47 1.29 8.00
CA VAL A 44 5.44 2.34 7.81
C VAL A 44 5.73 3.60 8.63
N ASP A 45 6.33 3.44 9.82
CA ASP A 45 6.55 4.56 10.73
C ASP A 45 7.72 5.42 10.30
N THR A 46 8.81 4.77 9.88
CA THR A 46 10.07 5.44 9.50
C THR A 46 10.21 5.71 8.01
N GLY A 47 9.45 5.01 7.16
CA GLY A 47 9.60 5.03 5.71
C GLY A 47 10.85 4.30 5.20
N LYS A 48 11.59 3.60 6.08
CA LYS A 48 12.83 2.91 5.72
C LYS A 48 12.52 1.67 4.88
N VAL A 49 13.22 1.54 3.75
CA VAL A 49 13.21 0.30 2.95
C VAL A 49 14.04 -0.75 3.68
N LEU A 50 13.42 -1.89 4.00
CA LEU A 50 14.04 -2.99 4.73
C LEU A 50 14.47 -4.14 3.80
N TYR A 51 13.79 -4.31 2.68
CA TYR A 51 14.06 -5.33 1.67
C TYR A 51 13.64 -4.85 0.29
N GLN A 52 14.37 -5.26 -0.74
CA GLN A 52 14.03 -4.92 -2.12
C GLN A 52 14.66 -5.87 -3.14
N VAL A 53 13.90 -6.14 -4.21
CA VAL A 53 14.34 -6.87 -5.40
C VAL A 53 13.81 -6.10 -6.61
N TYR A 54 14.68 -5.58 -7.47
CA TYR A 54 14.32 -4.76 -8.62
C TYR A 54 13.19 -3.75 -8.34
N PRO A 55 13.28 -2.93 -7.25
CA PRO A 55 12.14 -2.18 -6.70
C PRO A 55 11.62 -1.09 -7.63
N THR A 56 12.41 -0.66 -8.61
CA THR A 56 12.09 0.39 -9.59
C THR A 56 11.69 -0.18 -10.95
N LYS A 57 11.60 -1.50 -11.10
CA LYS A 57 11.10 -2.14 -12.32
C LYS A 57 9.63 -1.75 -12.53
N TRP A 58 9.29 -1.31 -13.73
CA TRP A 58 7.90 -1.08 -14.11
C TRP A 58 7.14 -2.39 -14.18
N VAL A 59 6.01 -2.45 -13.50
CA VAL A 59 5.13 -3.61 -13.42
C VAL A 59 3.68 -3.18 -13.58
N HIS A 60 2.84 -4.11 -14.02
CA HIS A 60 1.39 -3.93 -13.98
C HIS A 60 0.89 -4.17 -12.55
N PRO A 61 0.17 -3.21 -11.93
CA PRO A 61 -0.27 -3.34 -10.54
C PRO A 61 -1.46 -4.29 -10.34
N ALA A 62 -2.18 -4.65 -11.40
CA ALA A 62 -3.46 -5.36 -11.28
C ALA A 62 -4.36 -4.68 -10.23
N SER A 63 -5.17 -5.44 -9.50
CA SER A 63 -6.10 -4.90 -8.49
C SER A 63 -5.44 -4.26 -7.26
N THR A 64 -4.10 -4.26 -7.12
CA THR A 64 -3.44 -3.44 -6.10
C THR A 64 -3.61 -1.94 -6.39
N THR A 65 -3.96 -1.55 -7.62
CA THR A 65 -4.43 -0.19 -8.00
C THR A 65 -5.51 0.35 -7.07
N LYS A 66 -6.42 -0.51 -6.58
CA LYS A 66 -7.53 -0.12 -5.71
C LYS A 66 -7.09 0.45 -4.35
N ILE A 67 -5.83 0.22 -3.95
CA ILE A 67 -5.20 0.89 -2.81
C ILE A 67 -5.24 2.40 -3.02
N VAL A 68 -4.82 2.87 -4.20
CA VAL A 68 -4.77 4.30 -4.51
C VAL A 68 -6.17 4.84 -4.80
N THR A 69 -7.05 4.05 -5.40
CA THR A 69 -8.47 4.40 -5.54
C THR A 69 -9.10 4.70 -4.18
N LEU A 70 -8.87 3.85 -3.18
CA LEU A 70 -9.34 4.07 -1.81
C LEU A 70 -8.69 5.30 -1.18
N ILE A 71 -7.36 5.44 -1.26
CA ILE A 71 -6.65 6.58 -0.67
C ILE A 71 -7.15 7.90 -1.26
N THR A 72 -7.30 7.99 -2.57
CA THR A 72 -7.81 9.18 -3.27
C THR A 72 -9.22 9.56 -2.78
N ALA A 73 -10.11 8.57 -2.58
CA ALA A 73 -11.43 8.81 -2.05
C ALA A 73 -11.39 9.34 -0.60
N LEU A 74 -10.56 8.73 0.24
CA LEU A 74 -10.43 9.11 1.66
C LEU A 74 -9.79 10.48 1.85
N ASP A 75 -8.86 10.86 0.98
CA ASP A 75 -8.14 12.13 1.11
C ASP A 75 -8.91 13.31 0.48
N GLN A 76 -9.36 13.16 -0.76
CA GLN A 76 -9.94 14.27 -1.52
C GLN A 76 -11.46 14.42 -1.38
N TYR A 77 -12.16 13.35 -0.95
CA TYR A 77 -13.62 13.30 -1.00
C TYR A 77 -14.26 12.86 0.32
N LYS A 78 -13.56 13.02 1.43
CA LYS A 78 -13.98 12.59 2.76
C LYS A 78 -15.43 12.95 3.10
N ASP A 79 -15.84 14.17 2.78
CA ASP A 79 -17.18 14.70 3.09
C ASP A 79 -18.28 14.17 2.16
N LYS A 80 -17.93 13.42 1.11
CA LYS A 80 -18.87 12.84 0.15
C LYS A 80 -19.11 11.35 0.33
N LEU A 81 -18.33 10.68 1.19
CA LEU A 81 -18.34 9.22 1.26
C LEU A 81 -19.68 8.61 1.66
N ASP A 82 -20.51 9.35 2.40
CA ASP A 82 -21.82 8.89 2.83
C ASP A 82 -22.96 9.28 1.85
N GLN A 83 -22.60 9.88 0.71
CA GLN A 83 -23.53 10.19 -0.37
C GLN A 83 -23.82 8.95 -1.22
N PRO A 84 -24.98 8.90 -1.91
CA PRO A 84 -25.31 7.83 -2.84
C PRO A 84 -24.28 7.70 -3.96
N LEU A 85 -23.88 6.46 -4.26
CA LEU A 85 -23.04 6.11 -5.39
C LEU A 85 -23.87 6.17 -6.68
N GLN A 86 -23.34 6.80 -7.72
CA GLN A 86 -23.93 6.75 -9.07
C GLN A 86 -23.38 5.53 -9.80
N ILE A 87 -24.23 4.58 -10.12
CA ILE A 87 -23.84 3.34 -10.79
C ILE A 87 -24.33 3.39 -12.23
N SER A 88 -23.41 3.55 -13.16
CA SER A 88 -23.70 3.46 -14.58
C SER A 88 -23.84 2.00 -15.04
N TRP A 89 -24.47 1.80 -16.18
CA TRP A 89 -24.51 0.48 -16.82
C TRP A 89 -23.10 -0.03 -17.15
N GLU A 90 -22.20 0.85 -17.57
CA GLU A 90 -20.79 0.54 -17.85
C GLU A 90 -20.08 0.02 -16.59
N ALA A 91 -20.24 0.71 -15.44
CA ALA A 91 -19.65 0.27 -14.18
C ALA A 91 -20.18 -1.12 -13.77
N ALA A 92 -21.49 -1.33 -13.83
CA ALA A 92 -22.14 -2.59 -13.46
C ALA A 92 -21.72 -3.78 -14.35
N ASN A 93 -21.29 -3.51 -15.59
CA ASN A 93 -20.86 -4.54 -16.56
C ASN A 93 -19.33 -4.58 -16.75
N THR A 94 -18.57 -4.03 -15.81
CA THR A 94 -17.11 -4.14 -15.81
C THR A 94 -16.68 -5.60 -15.63
N GLU A 95 -15.57 -5.99 -16.25
CA GLU A 95 -15.00 -7.34 -16.08
C GLU A 95 -14.78 -7.70 -14.61
N PRO A 96 -15.03 -8.96 -14.21
CA PRO A 96 -14.82 -9.42 -12.82
C PRO A 96 -13.34 -9.31 -12.35
N SER A 97 -13.13 -9.30 -11.01
CA SER A 97 -14.09 -9.50 -9.90
C SER A 97 -15.03 -8.33 -9.73
N CYS A 98 -16.23 -8.61 -9.21
CA CYS A 98 -17.27 -7.59 -9.02
C CYS A 98 -17.89 -7.66 -7.61
N LEU A 99 -18.28 -6.51 -7.09
CA LEU A 99 -19.14 -6.42 -5.92
C LEU A 99 -20.57 -6.86 -6.28
N GLY A 100 -20.96 -6.75 -7.54
CA GLY A 100 -22.27 -7.08 -8.09
C GLY A 100 -23.30 -6.03 -7.72
N ILE A 101 -22.96 -4.77 -7.99
CA ILE A 101 -23.85 -3.61 -7.87
C ILE A 101 -24.51 -3.32 -9.22
N ALA A 102 -25.74 -2.78 -9.18
CA ALA A 102 -26.52 -2.47 -10.36
C ALA A 102 -26.98 -1.00 -10.38
N PRO A 103 -27.29 -0.44 -11.56
CA PRO A 103 -27.90 0.89 -11.65
C PRO A 103 -29.15 0.99 -10.77
N GLY A 104 -29.21 2.03 -9.94
CA GLY A 104 -30.31 2.25 -8.98
C GLY A 104 -30.14 1.58 -7.63
N ASP A 105 -29.11 0.79 -7.39
CA ASP A 105 -28.82 0.28 -6.05
C ASP A 105 -28.52 1.44 -5.09
N PRO A 106 -29.25 1.54 -3.97
CA PRO A 106 -29.09 2.61 -2.98
C PRO A 106 -27.91 2.31 -2.04
N ILE A 107 -26.71 2.35 -2.58
CA ILE A 107 -25.46 2.13 -1.83
C ILE A 107 -24.70 3.44 -1.69
N SER A 108 -24.07 3.69 -0.53
CA SER A 108 -23.19 4.83 -0.37
C SER A 108 -21.80 4.57 -0.96
N ILE A 109 -21.08 5.65 -1.28
CA ILE A 109 -19.69 5.56 -1.76
C ILE A 109 -18.83 4.80 -0.75
N ARG A 110 -19.00 5.06 0.56
CA ARG A 110 -18.29 4.38 1.65
C ARG A 110 -18.50 2.86 1.64
N GLU A 111 -19.74 2.43 1.51
CA GLU A 111 -20.07 1.00 1.47
C GLU A 111 -19.50 0.33 0.21
N ALA A 112 -19.55 1.03 -0.93
CA ALA A 112 -18.94 0.55 -2.16
C ALA A 112 -17.41 0.43 -2.05
N LEU A 113 -16.73 1.38 -1.41
CA LEU A 113 -15.28 1.30 -1.14
C LEU A 113 -14.92 0.12 -0.25
N ARG A 114 -15.72 -0.17 0.77
CA ARG A 114 -15.54 -1.35 1.65
C ARG A 114 -15.69 -2.63 0.86
N GLY A 115 -16.80 -2.78 0.13
CA GLY A 115 -17.04 -3.93 -0.74
C GLY A 115 -15.96 -4.09 -1.81
N MET A 116 -15.57 -2.98 -2.48
CA MET A 116 -14.49 -2.93 -3.48
C MET A 116 -13.21 -3.57 -2.96
N MET A 117 -12.78 -3.21 -1.75
CA MET A 117 -11.53 -3.73 -1.19
C MET A 117 -11.64 -5.20 -0.78
N VAL A 118 -12.78 -5.63 -0.24
CA VAL A 118 -12.99 -6.99 0.24
C VAL A 118 -13.06 -7.99 -0.92
N VAL A 119 -13.92 -7.76 -1.91
CA VAL A 119 -14.07 -8.69 -3.07
C VAL A 119 -13.25 -8.30 -4.28
N SER A 120 -12.46 -7.24 -4.19
CA SER A 120 -11.73 -6.71 -5.35
C SER A 120 -12.64 -6.17 -6.47
N GLY A 121 -13.82 -5.61 -6.14
CA GLY A 121 -14.87 -5.23 -7.07
C GLY A 121 -14.43 -4.17 -8.09
N ASN A 122 -14.36 -4.55 -9.38
CA ASN A 122 -14.03 -3.65 -10.47
C ASN A 122 -15.19 -2.69 -10.79
N ASP A 123 -16.42 -3.20 -10.73
CA ASP A 123 -17.68 -2.45 -10.85
C ASP A 123 -17.74 -1.30 -9.83
N ALA A 124 -17.49 -1.59 -8.56
CA ALA A 124 -17.47 -0.58 -7.51
C ALA A 124 -16.36 0.46 -7.72
N ALA A 125 -15.16 0.02 -8.16
CA ALA A 125 -14.05 0.94 -8.46
C ALA A 125 -14.41 1.92 -9.59
N VAL A 126 -15.03 1.43 -10.67
CA VAL A 126 -15.46 2.26 -11.81
C VAL A 126 -16.58 3.21 -11.40
N ALA A 127 -17.59 2.72 -10.65
CA ALA A 127 -18.69 3.57 -10.17
C ALA A 127 -18.20 4.68 -9.23
N VAL A 128 -17.26 4.37 -8.30
CA VAL A 128 -16.63 5.37 -7.42
C VAL A 128 -15.89 6.42 -8.26
N ALA A 129 -15.11 5.99 -9.24
CA ALA A 129 -14.37 6.91 -10.10
C ALA A 129 -15.28 7.82 -10.90
N GLN A 130 -16.34 7.29 -11.49
CA GLN A 130 -17.32 8.09 -12.23
C GLN A 130 -18.06 9.07 -11.31
N THR A 131 -18.43 8.64 -10.10
CA THR A 131 -19.15 9.48 -9.14
C THR A 131 -18.29 10.63 -8.60
N LEU A 132 -17.05 10.34 -8.20
CA LEU A 132 -16.17 11.32 -7.55
C LEU A 132 -15.34 12.15 -8.54
N GLY A 133 -14.89 11.53 -9.62
CA GLY A 133 -14.04 12.16 -10.63
C GLY A 133 -14.81 12.68 -11.86
N GLY A 134 -16.13 12.43 -11.94
CA GLY A 134 -16.94 12.73 -13.12
C GLY A 134 -16.72 11.79 -14.30
N SER A 135 -15.60 11.08 -14.31
CA SER A 135 -15.26 10.04 -15.30
C SER A 135 -14.13 9.15 -14.76
N VAL A 136 -13.91 7.99 -15.38
CA VAL A 136 -12.76 7.13 -15.10
C VAL A 136 -11.44 7.89 -15.31
N ALA A 137 -11.31 8.62 -16.41
CA ALA A 137 -10.10 9.39 -16.72
C ALA A 137 -9.88 10.54 -15.71
N GLY A 138 -10.92 11.30 -15.37
CA GLY A 138 -10.83 12.40 -14.39
C GLY A 138 -10.43 11.90 -13.00
N TYR A 139 -10.92 10.71 -12.61
CA TYR A 139 -10.49 10.12 -11.34
C TYR A 139 -9.06 9.57 -11.39
N ALA A 140 -8.63 8.99 -12.52
CA ALA A 140 -7.26 8.54 -12.71
C ALA A 140 -6.26 9.70 -12.63
N GLU A 141 -6.61 10.89 -13.12
CA GLU A 141 -5.81 12.10 -12.91
C GLU A 141 -5.65 12.44 -11.41
N LYS A 142 -6.73 12.31 -10.62
CA LYS A 142 -6.68 12.50 -9.16
C LYS A 142 -5.82 11.46 -8.49
N MET A 143 -5.91 10.19 -8.90
CA MET A 143 -5.04 9.11 -8.41
C MET A 143 -3.57 9.40 -8.71
N ASN A 144 -3.23 9.91 -9.89
CA ASN A 144 -1.86 10.27 -10.25
C ASN A 144 -1.36 11.46 -9.42
N GLN A 145 -2.20 12.45 -9.13
CA GLN A 145 -1.86 13.56 -8.22
C GLN A 145 -1.56 13.04 -6.82
N GLU A 146 -2.37 12.11 -6.31
CA GLU A 146 -2.12 11.45 -5.01
C GLU A 146 -0.82 10.62 -5.04
N ALA A 147 -0.56 9.88 -6.12
CA ALA A 147 0.67 9.11 -6.25
C ALA A 147 1.92 10.03 -6.12
N VAL A 148 1.93 11.16 -6.82
CA VAL A 148 3.01 12.15 -6.71
C VAL A 148 3.14 12.70 -5.29
N LYS A 149 2.03 13.05 -4.63
CA LYS A 149 2.01 13.52 -3.24
C LYS A 149 2.61 12.50 -2.27
N MET A 150 2.40 11.21 -2.54
CA MET A 150 2.96 10.10 -1.76
C MET A 150 4.41 9.75 -2.13
N GLY A 151 5.01 10.47 -3.09
CA GLY A 151 6.39 10.22 -3.55
C GLY A 151 6.53 9.03 -4.51
N ALA A 152 5.43 8.62 -5.15
CA ALA A 152 5.39 7.57 -6.17
C ALA A 152 5.52 8.19 -7.57
N THR A 153 6.75 8.45 -7.99
CA THR A 153 7.06 9.23 -9.21
C THR A 153 7.24 8.39 -10.48
N HIS A 154 7.23 7.06 -10.35
CA HIS A 154 7.35 6.11 -11.47
C HIS A 154 6.05 5.31 -11.65
N THR A 155 4.93 5.95 -11.34
CA THR A 155 3.59 5.35 -11.37
C THR A 155 2.68 6.18 -12.28
N ASN A 156 1.85 5.50 -13.06
CA ASN A 156 0.79 6.11 -13.83
C ASN A 156 -0.44 5.22 -13.84
N PHE A 157 -1.55 5.75 -13.36
CA PHE A 157 -2.85 5.10 -13.38
C PHE A 157 -3.70 5.67 -14.52
N VAL A 158 -4.40 4.80 -15.26
CA VAL A 158 -5.36 5.18 -16.31
C VAL A 158 -6.77 4.66 -15.99
N ASN A 159 -6.90 3.81 -14.98
CA ASN A 159 -8.18 3.31 -14.48
C ASN A 159 -8.11 3.06 -12.97
N PRO A 160 -9.27 2.96 -12.27
CA PRO A 160 -9.33 2.80 -10.82
C PRO A 160 -9.29 1.34 -10.35
N ASN A 161 -9.43 0.38 -11.25
CA ASN A 161 -9.63 -1.03 -10.91
C ASN A 161 -8.38 -1.91 -11.11
N GLY A 162 -7.45 -1.48 -11.98
CA GLY A 162 -6.21 -2.20 -12.27
C GLY A 162 -6.29 -3.19 -13.43
N LEU A 163 -7.34 -3.16 -14.24
CA LEU A 163 -7.36 -3.88 -15.50
C LEU A 163 -6.22 -3.40 -16.40
N THR A 164 -5.59 -4.34 -17.10
CA THR A 164 -4.44 -4.05 -17.96
C THR A 164 -4.79 -3.04 -19.03
N ALA A 165 -4.04 -1.95 -19.10
CA ALA A 165 -4.20 -0.92 -20.12
C ALA A 165 -2.84 -0.33 -20.48
N ALA A 166 -2.73 0.24 -21.68
CA ALA A 166 -1.54 0.98 -22.09
C ALA A 166 -1.24 2.09 -21.08
N HIS A 167 0.03 2.22 -20.69
CA HIS A 167 0.53 3.20 -19.73
C HIS A 167 0.02 3.04 -18.29
N HIS A 168 -0.71 1.95 -17.95
CA HIS A 168 -1.09 1.64 -16.56
C HIS A 168 0.03 0.84 -15.89
N HIS A 169 0.85 1.50 -15.08
CA HIS A 169 2.03 0.89 -14.46
C HIS A 169 2.36 1.51 -13.10
N THR A 170 3.14 0.78 -12.33
CA THR A 170 3.75 1.22 -11.07
C THR A 170 5.12 0.55 -10.90
N THR A 171 5.73 0.74 -9.74
CA THR A 171 6.91 0.00 -9.28
C THR A 171 6.67 -0.54 -7.87
N ALA A 172 7.41 -1.57 -7.45
CA ALA A 172 7.22 -2.13 -6.11
C ALA A 172 7.50 -1.09 -5.00
N ILE A 173 8.50 -0.23 -5.19
CA ILE A 173 8.81 0.81 -4.21
C ILE A 173 7.73 1.90 -4.18
N ASP A 174 7.17 2.29 -5.31
CA ASP A 174 6.09 3.28 -5.35
C ASP A 174 4.82 2.75 -4.71
N MET A 175 4.44 1.49 -5.03
CA MET A 175 3.29 0.85 -4.41
C MET A 175 3.47 0.69 -2.89
N ALA A 176 4.70 0.34 -2.44
CA ALA A 176 5.01 0.25 -1.01
C ALA A 176 4.87 1.61 -0.31
N LYS A 177 5.35 2.70 -0.91
CA LYS A 177 5.17 4.07 -0.38
C LYS A 177 3.70 4.45 -0.28
N MET A 178 2.92 4.20 -1.33
CA MET A 178 1.49 4.50 -1.35
C MET A 178 0.72 3.71 -0.30
N ALA A 179 0.98 2.41 -0.19
CA ALA A 179 0.34 1.58 0.83
C ALA A 179 0.77 1.98 2.26
N ALA A 180 2.04 2.27 2.49
CA ALA A 180 2.55 2.77 3.77
C ALA A 180 1.91 4.12 4.14
N TYR A 181 1.74 5.01 3.18
CA TYR A 181 1.04 6.29 3.38
C TYR A 181 -0.41 6.07 3.83
N GLY A 182 -1.13 5.17 3.17
CA GLY A 182 -2.50 4.79 3.54
C GLY A 182 -2.57 4.21 4.96
N MET A 183 -1.67 3.28 5.29
CA MET A 183 -1.57 2.68 6.62
C MET A 183 -1.23 3.71 7.71
N LYS A 184 -0.39 4.69 7.42
CA LYS A 184 0.04 5.71 8.38
C LYS A 184 -1.03 6.76 8.64
N ASN A 185 -1.65 7.29 7.59
CA ASN A 185 -2.39 8.54 7.67
C ASN A 185 -3.92 8.36 7.78
N PHE A 186 -4.46 7.20 7.38
CA PHE A 186 -5.91 7.00 7.36
C PHE A 186 -6.35 5.82 8.25
N PRO A 187 -6.93 6.07 9.43
CA PRO A 187 -7.53 5.01 10.26
C PRO A 187 -8.59 4.20 9.50
N GLU A 188 -9.38 4.86 8.67
CA GLU A 188 -10.41 4.19 7.86
C GLU A 188 -9.79 3.29 6.78
N PHE A 189 -8.66 3.67 6.19
CA PHE A 189 -7.91 2.79 5.29
C PHE A 189 -7.49 1.51 6.01
N ARG A 190 -6.86 1.62 7.18
CA ARG A 190 -6.45 0.45 7.99
C ARG A 190 -7.63 -0.47 8.31
N TYR A 191 -8.76 0.13 8.68
CA TYR A 191 -9.98 -0.64 8.94
C TYR A 191 -10.43 -1.41 7.71
N ILE A 192 -10.56 -0.74 6.56
CA ILE A 192 -11.09 -1.32 5.33
C ILE A 192 -10.19 -2.42 4.77
N VAL A 193 -8.87 -2.21 4.71
CA VAL A 193 -7.94 -3.19 4.14
C VAL A 193 -7.72 -4.41 5.04
N GLY A 194 -8.09 -4.33 6.31
CA GLY A 194 -8.04 -5.42 7.28
C GLY A 194 -9.31 -6.27 7.35
N LEU A 195 -10.36 -5.94 6.61
CA LEU A 195 -11.62 -6.67 6.62
C LEU A 195 -11.47 -8.07 6.02
N LYS A 196 -11.77 -9.10 6.82
CA LYS A 196 -11.82 -10.50 6.37
C LYS A 196 -13.17 -10.85 5.73
N SER A 197 -14.22 -10.22 6.20
CA SER A 197 -15.58 -10.25 5.64
C SER A 197 -16.27 -8.94 5.98
N TYR A 198 -17.33 -8.63 5.26
CA TYR A 198 -18.11 -7.43 5.51
C TYR A 198 -19.54 -7.60 5.02
N ASP A 199 -20.48 -7.01 5.75
CA ASP A 199 -21.89 -6.92 5.35
C ASP A 199 -22.14 -5.53 4.75
N VAL A 200 -22.09 -5.45 3.42
CA VAL A 200 -22.29 -4.22 2.66
C VAL A 200 -23.73 -3.77 2.81
N LYS A 201 -23.92 -2.58 3.35
CA LYS A 201 -25.23 -2.04 3.70
C LYS A 201 -25.80 -1.18 2.58
N TYR A 202 -27.11 -1.23 2.45
CA TYR A 202 -27.87 -0.38 1.54
C TYR A 202 -28.59 0.72 2.31
N MET A 203 -28.74 1.89 1.68
CA MET A 203 -29.32 3.08 2.30
C MET A 203 -30.85 2.96 2.51
N ASP A 204 -31.51 2.05 1.82
CA ASP A 204 -32.95 1.75 1.95
C ASP A 204 -33.28 0.72 3.05
N GLY A 205 -32.26 0.21 3.75
CA GLY A 205 -32.43 -0.74 4.83
C GLY A 205 -32.73 -2.19 4.41
N ARG A 206 -32.60 -2.51 3.11
CA ARG A 206 -32.70 -3.92 2.65
C ARG A 206 -31.59 -4.76 3.29
N GLU A 207 -31.72 -6.09 3.21
CA GLU A 207 -30.73 -7.03 3.72
C GLU A 207 -29.32 -6.72 3.18
N PRO A 208 -28.31 -6.63 4.07
CA PRO A 208 -26.94 -6.41 3.67
C PRO A 208 -26.40 -7.55 2.80
N LYS A 209 -25.50 -7.22 1.88
CA LYS A 209 -24.79 -8.21 1.09
C LYS A 209 -23.53 -8.66 1.80
N HIS A 210 -23.50 -9.92 2.25
CA HIS A 210 -22.32 -10.52 2.85
C HIS A 210 -21.24 -10.76 1.78
N VAL A 211 -19.99 -10.33 2.07
CA VAL A 211 -18.83 -10.52 1.20
C VAL A 211 -17.62 -10.97 2.01
N THR A 212 -16.75 -11.78 1.39
CA THR A 212 -15.52 -12.29 2.02
C THR A 212 -14.28 -11.85 1.24
N THR A 213 -13.18 -11.69 1.96
CA THR A 213 -11.94 -11.18 1.36
C THR A 213 -11.33 -12.15 0.36
N THR A 214 -10.77 -11.60 -0.72
CA THR A 214 -9.91 -12.32 -1.66
C THR A 214 -8.44 -12.35 -1.20
N ASN A 215 -8.11 -11.67 -0.10
CA ASN A 215 -6.75 -11.60 0.43
C ASN A 215 -6.46 -12.77 1.38
N HIS A 216 -5.91 -13.85 0.85
CA HIS A 216 -5.55 -15.05 1.63
C HIS A 216 -4.50 -14.77 2.71
N PHE A 217 -3.68 -13.73 2.57
CA PHE A 217 -2.74 -13.34 3.63
C PHE A 217 -3.47 -12.96 4.93
N LEU A 218 -4.61 -12.26 4.82
CA LEU A 218 -5.44 -11.91 6.00
C LEU A 218 -6.03 -13.13 6.72
N THR A 219 -6.27 -14.22 6.00
CA THR A 219 -6.88 -15.44 6.53
C THR A 219 -5.88 -16.56 6.81
N SER A 220 -4.60 -16.34 6.52
CA SER A 220 -3.52 -17.34 6.67
C SER A 220 -3.17 -17.69 8.11
N GLY A 221 -3.63 -16.91 9.08
CA GLY A 221 -3.20 -17.02 10.47
C GLY A 221 -1.84 -16.38 10.78
N TYR A 222 -1.25 -15.65 9.81
CA TYR A 222 0.02 -14.94 10.05
C TYR A 222 -0.16 -13.90 11.17
N PRO A 223 0.67 -13.96 12.25
CA PRO A 223 0.51 -13.06 13.39
C PRO A 223 0.64 -11.60 13.00
N GLY A 224 -0.38 -10.80 13.35
CA GLY A 224 -0.40 -9.37 13.06
C GLY A 224 -0.82 -8.99 11.64
N ALA A 225 -1.20 -9.95 10.77
CA ALA A 225 -1.70 -9.65 9.42
C ALA A 225 -2.91 -8.70 9.48
N ASN A 226 -2.82 -7.55 8.79
CA ASN A 226 -3.82 -6.49 8.85
C ASN A 226 -4.06 -5.75 7.51
N GLY A 227 -3.59 -6.27 6.41
CA GLY A 227 -3.81 -5.71 5.08
C GLY A 227 -2.96 -6.39 4.00
N VAL A 228 -2.94 -5.92 2.79
CA VAL A 228 -3.65 -4.77 2.21
C VAL A 228 -4.51 -5.23 1.03
N LYS A 229 -3.88 -5.75 -0.06
CA LYS A 229 -4.61 -6.10 -1.29
C LYS A 229 -3.86 -7.12 -2.14
N THR A 230 -4.58 -8.06 -2.75
CA THR A 230 -4.12 -8.94 -3.82
C THR A 230 -4.50 -8.40 -5.20
N GLY A 231 -3.82 -8.85 -6.23
CA GLY A 231 -4.16 -8.56 -7.61
C GLY A 231 -3.74 -9.68 -8.54
N PHE A 232 -4.45 -9.82 -9.65
CA PHE A 232 -4.08 -10.70 -10.74
C PHE A 232 -4.60 -10.17 -12.07
N THR A 233 -3.77 -10.17 -13.07
CA THR A 233 -4.12 -10.13 -14.49
C THR A 233 -3.11 -10.98 -15.25
N ASN A 234 -3.45 -11.44 -16.46
CA ASN A 234 -2.50 -12.21 -17.26
C ASN A 234 -1.18 -11.47 -17.52
N ALA A 235 -1.21 -10.15 -17.60
CA ALA A 235 -0.02 -9.32 -17.82
C ALA A 235 0.78 -9.03 -16.55
N ALA A 236 0.12 -9.02 -15.38
CA ALA A 236 0.77 -8.72 -14.10
C ALA A 236 1.30 -9.97 -13.38
N GLY A 237 0.68 -11.12 -13.61
CA GLY A 237 0.84 -12.28 -12.72
C GLY A 237 0.17 -12.04 -11.37
N GLU A 238 0.57 -12.80 -10.36
CA GLU A 238 0.10 -12.66 -8.98
C GLU A 238 0.77 -11.45 -8.33
N CYS A 239 -0.02 -10.54 -7.79
CA CYS A 239 0.44 -9.36 -7.06
C CYS A 239 -0.07 -9.39 -5.62
N LEU A 240 0.77 -9.01 -4.69
CA LEU A 240 0.41 -8.90 -3.28
C LEU A 240 0.99 -7.63 -2.68
N VAL A 241 0.14 -6.84 -2.03
CA VAL A 241 0.54 -5.88 -1.03
C VAL A 241 0.07 -6.41 0.32
N ALA A 242 0.99 -6.81 1.16
CA ALA A 242 0.75 -7.34 2.50
C ALA A 242 1.14 -6.31 3.56
N SER A 243 0.44 -6.30 4.70
CA SER A 243 0.91 -5.60 5.88
C SER A 243 0.67 -6.41 7.15
N ALA A 244 1.57 -6.23 8.11
CA ALA A 244 1.44 -6.81 9.44
C ALA A 244 1.97 -5.84 10.49
N THR A 245 1.32 -5.83 11.65
CA THR A 245 1.76 -5.06 12.83
C THR A 245 2.13 -6.01 13.95
N ARG A 246 3.38 -5.90 14.45
CA ARG A 246 3.86 -6.63 15.63
C ARG A 246 4.74 -5.72 16.49
N ASP A 247 4.61 -5.83 17.78
CA ASP A 247 5.40 -5.07 18.76
C ASP A 247 5.42 -3.56 18.50
N GLY A 248 4.29 -3.01 18.01
CA GLY A 248 4.14 -1.60 17.67
C GLY A 248 4.70 -1.19 16.31
N HIS A 249 5.33 -2.09 15.56
CA HIS A 249 5.89 -1.83 14.23
C HIS A 249 4.97 -2.36 13.14
N THR A 250 4.68 -1.53 12.14
CA THR A 250 3.90 -1.93 10.96
C THR A 250 4.81 -1.99 9.74
N LEU A 251 4.82 -3.15 9.08
CA LEU A 251 5.53 -3.35 7.83
C LEU A 251 4.56 -3.49 6.67
N VAL A 252 4.96 -2.97 5.51
CA VAL A 252 4.28 -3.20 4.22
C VAL A 252 5.25 -3.89 3.29
N LEU A 253 4.81 -5.00 2.70
CA LEU A 253 5.54 -5.77 1.69
C LEU A 253 4.76 -5.77 0.38
N VAL A 254 5.43 -5.49 -0.73
CA VAL A 254 4.93 -5.58 -2.10
C VAL A 254 5.69 -6.68 -2.84
N LEU A 255 4.95 -7.55 -3.51
CA LEU A 255 5.46 -8.63 -4.36
C LEU A 255 4.74 -8.60 -5.70
#